data_1339c905d4a04465ba8008632d6458bc
#
_entry.id   1339c905d4a04465ba8008632d6458bc
#
_cell.length_a   1.000
_cell.length_b   1.000
_cell.length_c   1.000
_cell.angle_alpha   90.00
_cell.angle_beta   90.00
_cell.angle_gamma   90.00
#
_symmetry.space_group_name_H-M   'P 1'
#
loop_
_entity.id
_entity.type
_entity.pdbx_description
1 polymer ?
#
loop_
_entity_poly.entity_id
_entity_poly.type
_entity_poly.pdbx_seq_one_letter_code
_entity_poly.pdbx_strand_id
1 'polypeptide(L)'
;MAALTKEQVYKLALNRMNYTWEPDEAQSANVNAAIEEAEALLRARAGSPDLDLTGPEYRGLLIECVWYLANNLRAEFEEDYRAEIVNLRLAEGFGCGKEESTV
;
A
#
# COMPACT_ATOMS: atom_id res chain seq x y z
N MET A 1 -12.30 -10.34 10.14
CA MET A 1 -10.92 -10.13 10.47
C MET A 1 -10.60 -8.66 10.60
N ALA A 2 -9.99 -8.28 11.65
CA ALA A 2 -9.77 -6.89 11.90
C ALA A 2 -8.67 -6.33 11.00
N ALA A 3 -8.80 -5.07 10.66
CA ALA A 3 -7.75 -4.39 9.92
C ALA A 3 -6.55 -4.17 10.81
N LEU A 4 -5.39 -4.03 10.20
CA LEU A 4 -4.17 -3.80 10.93
C LEU A 4 -4.12 -2.38 11.48
N THR A 5 -3.54 -2.22 12.65
CA THR A 5 -3.27 -0.89 13.17
C THR A 5 -2.05 -0.32 12.47
N LYS A 6 -1.84 0.98 12.64
CA LYS A 6 -0.68 1.62 12.07
C LYS A 6 0.60 0.98 12.56
N GLU A 7 0.65 0.64 13.82
CA GLU A 7 1.83 0.01 14.39
C GLU A 7 2.07 -1.37 13.80
N GLN A 8 1.01 -2.12 13.54
CA GLN A 8 1.14 -3.43 12.93
C GLN A 8 1.65 -3.33 11.50
N VAL A 9 1.15 -2.35 10.75
CA VAL A 9 1.66 -2.11 9.39
C VAL A 9 3.14 -1.77 9.44
N TYR A 10 3.54 -0.92 10.38
CA TYR A 10 4.93 -0.54 10.54
C TYR A 10 5.81 -1.77 10.81
N LYS A 11 5.35 -2.63 11.70
CA LYS A 11 6.11 -3.83 12.05
C LYS A 11 6.21 -4.80 10.87
N LEU A 12 5.14 -4.95 10.11
CA LEU A 12 5.18 -5.79 8.92
C LEU A 12 6.14 -5.22 7.87
N ALA A 13 6.16 -3.90 7.73
CA ALA A 13 7.07 -3.27 6.80
C ALA A 13 8.52 -3.49 7.22
N LEU A 14 8.81 -3.38 8.51
CA LEU A 14 10.15 -3.65 9.00
C LEU A 14 10.55 -5.10 8.74
N ASN A 15 9.63 -6.03 8.97
CA ASN A 15 9.88 -7.42 8.68
C ASN A 15 10.21 -7.63 7.21
N ARG A 16 9.46 -7.02 6.34
CA ARG A 16 9.68 -7.15 4.91
C ARG A 16 11.04 -6.62 4.50
N MET A 17 11.52 -5.59 5.21
CA MET A 17 12.80 -4.98 4.93
C MET A 17 13.96 -5.68 5.63
N ASN A 18 13.66 -6.73 6.39
CA ASN A 18 14.67 -7.52 7.07
C ASN A 18 15.45 -6.74 8.12
N TYR A 19 14.79 -5.81 8.79
CA TYR A 19 15.43 -5.15 9.92
C TYR A 19 15.57 -6.13 11.05
N THR A 20 16.79 -6.29 11.56
CA THR A 20 17.04 -7.20 12.67
C THR A 20 17.31 -6.44 13.96
N TRP A 21 17.26 -5.12 13.91
CA TRP A 21 17.47 -4.31 15.10
C TRP A 21 16.48 -3.17 15.07
N GLU A 22 16.36 -2.48 16.18
CA GLU A 22 15.45 -1.35 16.26
C GLU A 22 15.96 -0.24 15.34
N PRO A 23 15.16 0.26 14.42
CA PRO A 23 15.60 1.34 13.56
C PRO A 23 15.80 2.62 14.34
N ASP A 24 16.77 3.43 13.92
CA ASP A 24 16.94 4.73 14.55
C ASP A 24 15.86 5.68 14.08
N GLU A 25 15.92 6.91 14.57
CA GLU A 25 14.87 7.88 14.29
C GLU A 25 14.74 8.18 12.81
N ALA A 26 15.86 8.32 12.12
CA ALA A 26 15.84 8.61 10.69
C ALA A 26 15.27 7.43 9.90
N GLN A 27 15.65 6.21 10.28
CA GLN A 27 15.11 5.03 9.61
C GLN A 27 13.62 4.88 9.85
N SER A 28 13.17 5.14 11.06
CA SER A 28 11.74 5.08 11.37
C SER A 28 10.97 6.12 10.57
N ALA A 29 11.52 7.31 10.44
CA ALA A 29 10.86 8.37 9.67
C ALA A 29 10.74 7.96 8.20
N ASN A 30 11.79 7.34 7.66
CA ASN A 30 11.76 6.89 6.28
C ASN A 30 10.71 5.81 6.05
N VAL A 31 10.62 4.86 6.98
CA VAL A 31 9.64 3.78 6.84
C VAL A 31 8.22 4.36 6.94
N ASN A 32 7.99 5.25 7.89
CA ASN A 32 6.67 5.84 8.04
C ASN A 32 6.30 6.68 6.82
N ALA A 33 7.24 7.42 6.26
CA ALA A 33 6.98 8.19 5.06
C ALA A 33 6.65 7.27 3.89
N ALA A 34 7.35 6.15 3.78
CA ALA A 34 7.07 5.19 2.71
C ALA A 34 5.68 4.58 2.87
N ILE A 35 5.25 4.33 4.11
CA ILE A 35 3.92 3.80 4.36
C ILE A 35 2.86 4.80 3.90
N GLU A 36 3.02 6.06 4.26
CA GLU A 36 2.05 7.08 3.87
C GLU A 36 2.02 7.24 2.36
N GLU A 37 3.18 7.22 1.74
CA GLU A 37 3.27 7.34 0.29
C GLU A 37 2.63 6.16 -0.40
N ALA A 38 2.85 4.96 0.12
CA ALA A 38 2.28 3.76 -0.46
C ALA A 38 0.76 3.78 -0.37
N GLU A 39 0.23 4.20 0.78
CA GLU A 39 -1.21 4.30 0.92
C GLU A 39 -1.80 5.30 -0.07
N ALA A 40 -1.16 6.45 -0.20
CA ALA A 40 -1.65 7.46 -1.13
C ALA A 40 -1.58 6.95 -2.57
N LEU A 41 -0.50 6.29 -2.93
CA LEU A 41 -0.34 5.77 -4.28
C LEU A 41 -1.40 4.72 -4.60
N LEU A 42 -1.60 3.77 -3.71
CA LEU A 42 -2.55 2.70 -3.98
C LEU A 42 -3.98 3.22 -4.02
N ARG A 43 -4.32 4.15 -3.14
CA ARG A 43 -5.67 4.73 -3.17
C ARG A 43 -5.89 5.53 -4.44
N ALA A 44 -4.87 6.25 -4.90
CA ALA A 44 -4.97 7.00 -6.14
C ALA A 44 -5.14 6.07 -7.32
N ARG A 45 -4.38 4.99 -7.37
CA ARG A 45 -4.50 4.04 -8.48
C ARG A 45 -5.82 3.30 -8.44
N ALA A 46 -6.35 3.04 -7.25
CA ALA A 46 -7.63 2.36 -7.11
C ALA A 46 -8.79 3.27 -7.46
N GLY A 47 -8.59 4.58 -7.41
CA GLY A 47 -9.69 5.51 -7.61
C GLY A 47 -10.64 5.54 -6.43
N SER A 48 -10.15 5.18 -5.25
CA SER A 48 -10.98 5.11 -4.05
C SER A 48 -10.20 5.71 -2.88
N PRO A 49 -10.44 6.99 -2.57
CA PRO A 49 -9.66 7.67 -1.54
C PRO A 49 -9.86 7.13 -0.14
N ASP A 50 -10.96 6.41 0.09
CA ASP A 50 -11.24 5.88 1.41
C ASP A 50 -10.95 4.38 1.52
N LEU A 51 -10.26 3.81 0.56
CA LEU A 51 -10.00 2.38 0.55
C LEU A 51 -9.17 1.97 1.77
N ASP A 52 -9.62 0.91 2.44
CA ASP A 52 -8.90 0.37 3.59
C ASP A 52 -7.86 -0.62 3.09
N LEU A 53 -6.61 -0.22 3.14
CA LEU A 53 -5.52 -1.05 2.65
C LEU A 53 -4.95 -1.95 3.73
N THR A 54 -5.46 -1.87 4.95
CA THR A 54 -4.92 -2.67 6.03
C THR A 54 -5.69 -3.95 6.27
N GLY A 55 -6.75 -4.18 5.50
CA GLY A 55 -7.50 -5.42 5.60
C GLY A 55 -6.77 -6.58 4.93
N PRO A 56 -7.25 -7.80 5.15
CA PRO A 56 -6.53 -8.98 4.64
C PRO A 56 -6.42 -9.05 3.13
N GLU A 57 -7.30 -8.35 2.41
CA GLU A 57 -7.26 -8.42 0.96
C GLU A 57 -6.10 -7.64 0.37
N TYR A 58 -5.74 -6.50 0.96
CA TYR A 58 -4.79 -5.60 0.33
C TYR A 58 -3.53 -5.34 1.13
N ARG A 59 -3.46 -5.83 2.38
CA ARG A 59 -2.29 -5.48 3.19
C ARG A 59 -1.00 -6.05 2.62
N GLY A 60 -1.05 -7.20 1.94
CA GLY A 60 0.13 -7.73 1.30
C GLY A 60 0.65 -6.81 0.22
N LEU A 61 -0.26 -6.31 -0.61
CA LEU A 61 0.11 -5.36 -1.65
C LEU A 61 0.66 -4.07 -1.04
N LEU A 62 0.05 -3.60 0.04
CA LEU A 62 0.51 -2.41 0.72
C LEU A 62 1.95 -2.58 1.22
N ILE A 63 2.24 -3.71 1.85
CA ILE A 63 3.57 -3.93 2.41
C ILE A 63 4.61 -4.04 1.30
N GLU A 64 4.29 -4.69 0.18
CA GLU A 64 5.20 -4.75 -0.94
C GLU A 64 5.43 -3.36 -1.52
N CYS A 65 4.38 -2.55 -1.62
CA CYS A 65 4.52 -1.19 -2.10
C CYS A 65 5.43 -0.37 -1.20
N VAL A 66 5.28 -0.53 0.11
CA VAL A 66 6.14 0.17 1.07
C VAL A 66 7.60 -0.20 0.84
N TRP A 67 7.88 -1.49 0.62
CA TRP A 67 9.25 -1.94 0.38
C TRP A 67 9.84 -1.27 -0.86
N TYR A 68 9.07 -1.25 -1.95
CA TYR A 68 9.57 -0.65 -3.18
C TYR A 68 9.82 0.85 -2.99
N LEU A 69 8.87 1.55 -2.35
CA LEU A 69 9.02 3.00 -2.18
C LEU A 69 10.17 3.34 -1.24
N ALA A 70 10.36 2.54 -0.21
CA ALA A 70 11.47 2.78 0.72
C ALA A 70 12.82 2.60 0.04
N ASN A 71 12.84 1.84 -1.06
CA ASN A 71 14.07 1.61 -1.80
C ASN A 71 14.14 2.43 -3.08
N ASN A 72 13.26 3.41 -3.23
CA ASN A 72 13.22 4.30 -4.40
C ASN A 72 12.96 3.55 -5.69
N LEU A 73 12.10 2.53 -5.62
CA LEU A 73 11.78 1.71 -6.78
C LEU A 73 10.32 1.86 -7.19
N ARG A 74 9.80 3.09 -7.14
CA ARG A 74 8.39 3.32 -7.44
C ARG A 74 8.01 2.88 -8.85
N ALA A 75 8.84 3.22 -9.83
CA ALA A 75 8.55 2.85 -11.22
C ALA A 75 8.52 1.34 -11.37
N GLU A 76 9.46 0.67 -10.71
CA GLU A 76 9.51 -0.79 -10.76
C GLU A 76 8.27 -1.40 -10.10
N PHE A 77 7.79 -0.79 -9.02
CA PHE A 77 6.57 -1.29 -8.39
C PHE A 77 5.40 -1.22 -9.36
N GLU A 78 5.24 -0.08 -10.01
CA GLU A 78 4.11 0.08 -10.92
C GLU A 78 4.19 -0.86 -12.10
N GLU A 79 5.39 -1.21 -12.52
CA GLU A 79 5.55 -2.15 -13.62
C GLU A 79 5.34 -3.59 -13.15
N ASP A 80 5.95 -3.97 -12.04
CA ASP A 80 5.89 -5.34 -11.56
C ASP A 80 4.49 -5.71 -11.09
N TYR A 81 3.75 -4.74 -10.56
CA TYR A 81 2.43 -5.01 -10.00
C TYR A 81 1.33 -4.42 -10.83
N ARG A 82 1.56 -4.26 -12.12
CA ARG A 82 0.56 -3.65 -12.99
C ARG A 82 -0.75 -4.42 -12.97
N ALA A 83 -0.70 -5.73 -13.01
CA ALA A 83 -1.91 -6.53 -13.01
C ALA A 83 -2.69 -6.37 -11.72
N GLU A 84 -1.96 -6.35 -10.59
CA GLU A 84 -2.60 -6.16 -9.30
C GLU A 84 -3.23 -4.77 -9.19
N ILE A 85 -2.56 -3.77 -9.73
CA ILE A 85 -3.08 -2.41 -9.69
C ILE A 85 -4.34 -2.31 -10.55
N VAL A 86 -4.35 -2.93 -11.72
CA VAL A 86 -5.53 -2.93 -12.58
C VAL A 86 -6.68 -3.63 -11.87
N ASN A 87 -6.41 -4.77 -11.25
CA ASN A 87 -7.45 -5.50 -10.52
C ASN A 87 -7.98 -4.69 -9.35
N LEU A 88 -7.10 -4.00 -8.65
CA LEU A 88 -7.50 -3.13 -7.55
C LEU A 88 -8.44 -2.05 -8.04
N ARG A 89 -8.11 -1.42 -9.16
CA ARG A 89 -8.94 -0.37 -9.71
C ARG A 89 -10.29 -0.91 -10.15
N LEU A 90 -10.31 -2.09 -10.77
CA LEU A 90 -11.58 -2.68 -11.19
C LEU A 90 -12.45 -3.03 -10.00
N ALA A 91 -11.83 -3.55 -8.94
CA ALA A 91 -12.60 -3.97 -7.77
C ALA A 91 -13.12 -2.79 -6.96
N GLU A 92 -12.28 -1.76 -6.79
CA GLU A 92 -12.63 -0.69 -5.87
C GLU A 92 -13.09 0.58 -6.57
N GLY A 93 -12.45 0.93 -7.68
CA GLY A 93 -12.80 2.15 -8.38
C GLY A 93 -14.13 2.04 -9.08
N PHE A 94 -14.29 0.99 -9.88
CA PHE A 94 -15.54 0.81 -10.58
C PHE A 94 -16.64 0.43 -9.62
N GLY A 95 -16.31 -0.31 -8.57
CA GLY A 95 -17.31 -0.66 -7.59
C GLY A 95 -17.93 0.54 -6.94
N CYS A 96 -17.12 1.54 -6.69
CA CYS A 96 -17.64 2.75 -6.11
C CYS A 96 -18.42 3.56 -7.10
N GLY A 97 -18.01 3.53 -8.34
CA GLY A 97 -18.66 4.37 -9.30
C GLY A 97 -19.69 3.66 -10.08
N LYS A 98 -20.05 2.48 -9.67
CA LYS A 98 -20.88 1.70 -10.48
C LYS A 98 -22.14 2.35 -10.85
N GLU A 99 -22.59 3.20 -10.06
CA GLU A 99 -23.79 3.74 -10.37
C GLU A 99 -23.66 4.51 -11.57
N GLU A 100 -22.70 5.20 -11.73
CA GLU A 100 -22.68 5.95 -12.83
C GLU A 100 -22.21 5.29 -13.88
N SER A 101 -21.61 4.32 -13.61
CA SER A 101 -21.09 3.71 -14.69
C SER A 101 -22.04 3.31 -15.60
N THR A 102 -22.85 3.46 -15.37
CA THR A 102 -23.63 3.11 -16.18
C THR A 102 -23.51 3.76 -17.20
N VAL A 103 -23.13 4.16 -17.27
CA VAL A 103 -23.00 4.69 -18.09
C VAL A 103 -22.80 4.52 -18.82
#